data_94139dca93221b69707bff8361de6403
#
_entry.id   94139dca93221b69707bff8361de6403
#
_cell.length_a   1.000
_cell.length_b   1.000
_cell.length_c   1.000
_cell.angle_alpha   90.00
_cell.angle_beta   90.00
_cell.angle_gamma   90.00
#
_symmetry.space_group_name_H-M   'P 1'
#
loop_
_entity.id
_entity.type
_entity.pdbx_description
1 polymer ?
#
loop_
_entity_poly.entity_id
_entity_poly.type
_entity_poly.pdbx_seq_one_letter_code
_entity_poly.pdbx_strand_id
1 'polypeptide(L)'
;LMGSNMMRQAVPLVTTDAPIVGTGIEKDMISDSRIQIVAEGDGEVTFADATKIQIRYERTEDEILASFEPEVTTYELPRYRRTNQNTSITLKPIVLTGDKVVKGQILTEGYSTQHGELALGRNLKVAFMPWKGYNFEDAIVISERIQREDIFTSEIGRASCRERV
;
A
#
# COMPACT_ATOMS: atom_id res chain seq x y z
N LEU A 1 -8.34 -22.34 -2.48
CA LEU A 1 -7.19 -22.55 -3.36
C LEU A 1 -7.23 -21.66 -4.60
N MET A 2 -8.33 -21.64 -5.36
CA MET A 2 -8.50 -20.80 -6.56
C MET A 2 -8.43 -19.31 -6.22
N GLY A 3 -9.13 -18.85 -5.19
CA GLY A 3 -9.09 -17.46 -4.74
C GLY A 3 -7.68 -17.02 -4.32
N SER A 4 -6.94 -17.86 -3.62
CA SER A 4 -5.54 -17.59 -3.26
C SER A 4 -4.64 -17.45 -4.50
N ASN A 5 -4.85 -18.27 -5.51
CA ASN A 5 -4.11 -18.14 -6.77
C ASN A 5 -4.46 -16.84 -7.52
N MET A 6 -5.72 -16.42 -7.51
CA MET A 6 -6.16 -15.17 -8.15
C MET A 6 -5.61 -13.93 -7.44
N MET A 7 -5.55 -13.93 -6.10
CA MET A 7 -4.95 -12.82 -5.35
C MET A 7 -3.49 -12.56 -5.73
N ARG A 8 -2.73 -13.62 -6.02
CA ARG A 8 -1.31 -13.52 -6.41
C ARG A 8 -1.11 -12.99 -7.84
N GLN A 9 -2.16 -12.94 -8.65
CA GLN A 9 -2.12 -12.43 -10.02
C GLN A 9 -2.55 -10.95 -10.13
N ALA A 10 -2.97 -10.35 -9.01
CA ALA A 10 -3.42 -8.97 -9.01
C ALA A 10 -2.27 -8.00 -9.34
N VAL A 11 -2.58 -7.01 -10.17
CA VAL A 11 -1.66 -5.93 -10.52
C VAL A 11 -1.89 -4.77 -9.56
N PRO A 12 -0.84 -4.22 -8.91
CA PRO A 12 -0.98 -3.04 -8.08
C PRO A 12 -1.48 -1.84 -8.87
N LEU A 13 -2.58 -1.24 -8.41
CA LEU A 13 -3.15 -0.04 -9.02
C LEU A 13 -2.64 1.22 -8.34
N VAL A 14 -2.69 2.35 -9.05
CA VAL A 14 -2.33 3.68 -8.49
C VAL A 14 -3.24 4.05 -7.35
N THR A 15 -4.55 3.77 -7.50
CA THR A 15 -5.55 3.99 -6.45
C THR A 15 -6.35 2.71 -6.26
N THR A 16 -6.42 2.23 -5.03
CA THR A 16 -7.12 1.00 -4.67
C THR A 16 -8.25 1.28 -3.69
N ASP A 17 -9.23 0.39 -3.62
CA ASP A 17 -10.30 0.43 -2.63
C ASP A 17 -10.25 -0.82 -1.75
N ALA A 18 -10.49 -0.64 -0.45
CA ALA A 18 -10.71 -1.77 0.44
C ALA A 18 -11.95 -2.57 -0.02
N PRO A 19 -11.93 -3.90 0.05
CA PRO A 19 -13.04 -4.73 -0.40
C PRO A 19 -14.28 -4.50 0.48
N ILE A 20 -15.45 -4.34 -0.13
CA ILE A 20 -16.73 -4.23 0.59
C ILE A 20 -17.07 -5.55 1.26
N VAL A 21 -16.78 -6.66 0.57
CA VAL A 21 -16.97 -8.02 1.07
C VAL A 21 -15.60 -8.68 1.17
N GLY A 22 -15.20 -9.01 2.37
CA GLY A 22 -13.91 -9.62 2.68
C GLY A 22 -14.06 -10.87 3.54
N THR A 23 -12.96 -11.57 3.75
CA THR A 23 -12.87 -12.78 4.58
C THR A 23 -12.53 -12.48 6.03
N GLY A 24 -12.06 -11.25 6.33
CA GLY A 24 -11.55 -10.81 7.62
C GLY A 24 -10.06 -11.06 7.84
N ILE A 25 -9.38 -11.78 6.93
CA ILE A 25 -7.95 -12.07 7.01
C ILE A 25 -7.09 -10.95 6.39
N GLU A 26 -7.69 -9.98 5.72
CA GLU A 26 -7.01 -8.94 4.97
C GLU A 26 -6.09 -8.08 5.85
N LYS A 27 -6.50 -7.80 7.08
CA LYS A 27 -5.69 -7.05 8.05
C LYS A 27 -4.47 -7.84 8.51
N ASP A 28 -4.70 -9.11 8.85
CA ASP A 28 -3.64 -9.99 9.33
C ASP A 28 -2.58 -10.20 8.25
N MET A 29 -3.02 -10.39 6.99
CA MET A 29 -2.11 -10.53 5.86
C MET A 29 -1.19 -9.32 5.69
N ILE A 30 -1.71 -8.11 5.82
CA ILE A 30 -0.91 -6.88 5.70
C ILE A 30 0.01 -6.71 6.89
N SER A 31 -0.47 -6.93 8.11
CA SER A 31 0.34 -6.88 9.32
C SER A 31 1.52 -7.84 9.25
N ASP A 32 1.26 -9.09 8.89
CA ASP A 32 2.28 -10.13 8.81
C ASP A 32 3.27 -9.93 7.65
N SER A 33 2.82 -9.32 6.56
CA SER A 33 3.68 -9.03 5.39
C SER A 33 4.73 -7.95 5.68
N ARG A 34 4.53 -7.13 6.71
CA ARG A 34 5.38 -5.98 7.08
C ARG A 34 5.64 -5.00 5.93
N ILE A 35 4.69 -4.90 4.99
CA ILE A 35 4.77 -3.94 3.88
C ILE A 35 4.54 -2.52 4.38
N GLN A 36 3.61 -2.35 5.33
CA GLN A 36 3.34 -1.07 5.95
C GLN A 36 4.31 -0.79 7.09
N ILE A 37 4.68 0.47 7.21
CA ILE A 37 5.47 0.94 8.34
C ILE A 37 4.51 1.31 9.47
N VAL A 38 4.77 0.77 10.64
CA VAL A 38 3.94 0.93 11.84
C VAL A 38 4.78 1.58 12.92
N ALA A 39 4.19 2.45 13.74
CA ALA A 39 4.87 3.08 14.86
C ALA A 39 5.23 2.05 15.94
N GLU A 40 6.49 2.04 16.35
CA GLU A 40 7.02 1.11 17.37
C GLU A 40 6.69 1.54 18.81
N GLY A 41 6.42 2.83 18.99
CA GLY A 41 6.10 3.44 20.29
C GLY A 41 5.24 4.68 20.12
N ASP A 42 4.90 5.28 21.26
CA ASP A 42 4.20 6.57 21.30
C ASP A 42 5.21 7.69 21.04
N GLY A 43 4.83 8.69 20.24
CA GLY A 43 5.74 9.77 19.90
C GLY A 43 5.14 10.85 19.03
N GLU A 44 5.99 11.70 18.50
CA GLU A 44 5.65 12.82 17.63
C GLU A 44 6.43 12.77 16.32
N VAL A 45 5.74 13.00 15.22
CA VAL A 45 6.35 13.08 13.89
C VAL A 45 7.11 14.41 13.75
N THR A 46 8.43 14.35 13.72
CA THR A 46 9.29 15.53 13.58
C THR A 46 9.43 15.97 12.14
N PHE A 47 9.39 15.03 11.22
CA PHE A 47 9.50 15.28 9.78
C PHE A 47 8.77 14.19 8.98
N ALA A 48 8.01 14.59 7.97
CA ALA A 48 7.38 13.66 7.03
C ALA A 48 7.43 14.23 5.61
N ASP A 49 8.03 13.47 4.70
CA ASP A 49 7.99 13.74 3.27
C ASP A 49 7.74 12.44 2.47
N ALA A 50 7.73 12.55 1.16
CA ALA A 50 7.45 11.41 0.28
C ALA A 50 8.57 10.33 0.29
N THR A 51 9.71 10.57 0.91
CA THR A 51 10.88 9.68 0.92
C THR A 51 11.21 9.13 2.29
N LYS A 52 10.86 9.86 3.35
CA LYS A 52 11.17 9.46 4.72
C LYS A 52 10.20 10.05 5.74
N ILE A 53 10.04 9.34 6.84
CA ILE A 53 9.33 9.79 8.04
C ILE A 53 10.32 9.73 9.20
N GLN A 54 10.35 10.77 10.02
CA GLN A 54 11.14 10.82 11.24
C GLN A 54 10.21 10.98 12.43
N ILE A 55 10.39 10.12 13.43
CA ILE A 55 9.55 10.12 14.64
C ILE A 55 10.47 10.19 15.84
N ARG A 56 10.15 11.08 16.76
CA ARG A 56 10.72 11.14 18.09
C ARG A 56 9.81 10.37 19.02
N TYR A 57 10.28 9.23 19.52
CA TYR A 57 9.53 8.41 20.46
C TYR A 57 9.67 8.92 21.89
N GLU A 58 8.57 8.89 22.64
CA GLU A 58 8.58 9.14 24.06
C GLU A 58 9.07 7.87 24.76
N ARG A 59 10.26 7.93 25.37
CA ARG A 59 10.89 6.79 26.08
C ARG A 59 11.05 7.11 27.54
N THR A 60 10.89 6.10 28.38
CA THR A 60 11.19 6.20 29.81
C THR A 60 12.71 6.22 30.03
N GLU A 61 13.17 6.79 31.17
CA GLU A 61 14.58 6.85 31.49
C GLU A 61 15.25 5.45 31.53
N ASP A 62 14.49 4.43 31.98
CA ASP A 62 14.98 3.05 32.04
C ASP A 62 15.14 2.46 30.61
N GLU A 63 14.26 2.80 29.69
CA GLU A 63 14.37 2.38 28.28
C GLU A 63 15.53 3.07 27.56
N ILE A 64 15.81 4.34 27.86
CA ILE A 64 16.94 5.08 27.31
C ILE A 64 18.27 4.46 27.77
N LEU A 65 18.34 4.02 29.02
CA LEU A 65 19.53 3.36 29.57
C LEU A 65 19.72 1.94 29.05
N ALA A 66 18.61 1.24 28.71
CA ALA A 66 18.65 -0.14 28.25
C ALA A 66 18.84 -0.27 26.71
N SER A 67 18.42 0.74 25.94
CA SER A 67 18.52 0.73 24.49
C SER A 67 19.59 1.70 23.99
N PHE A 68 20.43 1.25 23.06
CA PHE A 68 21.39 2.10 22.33
C PHE A 68 20.76 2.75 21.08
N GLU A 69 19.44 2.74 20.97
CA GLU A 69 18.76 3.29 19.82
C GLU A 69 18.68 4.82 19.87
N PRO A 70 18.76 5.49 18.72
CA PRO A 70 18.66 6.93 18.65
C PRO A 70 17.27 7.41 19.09
N GLU A 71 17.18 8.59 19.67
CA GLU A 71 15.94 9.23 20.12
C GLU A 71 14.96 9.49 18.94
N VAL A 72 15.50 9.75 17.75
CA VAL A 72 14.74 9.96 16.54
C VAL A 72 14.97 8.78 15.59
N THR A 73 13.90 8.06 15.30
CA THR A 73 13.92 6.96 14.33
C THR A 73 13.53 7.46 12.95
N THR A 74 14.31 7.10 11.94
CA THR A 74 14.06 7.46 10.54
C THR A 74 13.60 6.25 9.75
N TYR A 75 12.43 6.34 9.16
CA TYR A 75 11.87 5.33 8.25
C TYR A 75 12.01 5.81 6.82
N GLU A 76 12.72 5.06 5.98
CA GLU A 76 12.83 5.33 4.55
C GLU A 76 11.66 4.70 3.80
N LEU A 77 11.02 5.49 2.93
CA LEU A 77 9.88 5.06 2.13
C LEU A 77 10.35 4.63 0.73
N PRO A 78 10.13 3.37 0.33
CA PRO A 78 10.41 2.96 -1.04
C PRO A 78 9.49 3.68 -2.02
N ARG A 79 10.08 4.30 -3.04
CA ARG A 79 9.36 4.95 -4.15
C ARG A 79 9.81 4.38 -5.47
N TYR A 80 8.84 4.08 -6.34
CA TYR A 80 9.08 3.61 -7.70
C TYR A 80 10.01 2.39 -7.76
N ARG A 81 9.99 1.56 -6.72
CA ARG A 81 10.80 0.35 -6.67
C ARG A 81 10.18 -0.70 -7.58
N ARG A 82 10.95 -1.20 -8.54
CA ARG A 82 10.52 -2.28 -9.43
C ARG A 82 10.35 -3.59 -8.67
N THR A 83 9.26 -4.31 -8.94
CA THR A 83 9.04 -5.70 -8.51
C THR A 83 9.54 -6.69 -9.57
N ASN A 84 9.61 -7.97 -9.23
CA ASN A 84 9.95 -9.04 -10.18
C ASN A 84 8.95 -9.16 -11.33
N GLN A 85 7.71 -8.72 -11.14
CA GLN A 85 6.64 -8.72 -12.15
C GLN A 85 6.59 -7.43 -12.98
N ASN A 86 7.63 -6.61 -12.95
CA ASN A 86 7.70 -5.31 -13.63
C ASN A 86 6.61 -4.31 -13.20
N THR A 87 6.10 -4.43 -12.00
CA THR A 87 5.22 -3.45 -11.37
C THR A 87 6.02 -2.52 -10.46
N SER A 88 5.41 -1.46 -9.97
CA SER A 88 6.04 -0.46 -9.11
C SER A 88 5.50 -0.53 -7.69
N ILE A 89 6.39 -0.46 -6.70
CA ILE A 89 6.05 -0.27 -5.30
C ILE A 89 6.31 1.18 -4.92
N THR A 90 5.29 1.82 -4.38
CA THR A 90 5.39 3.17 -3.83
C THR A 90 4.61 3.24 -2.53
N LEU A 91 5.26 3.61 -1.43
CA LEU A 91 4.61 3.91 -0.16
C LEU A 91 4.40 5.41 -0.03
N LYS A 92 3.25 5.80 0.52
CA LYS A 92 2.88 7.19 0.78
C LYS A 92 2.72 7.39 2.28
N PRO A 93 3.28 8.44 2.89
CA PRO A 93 3.02 8.76 4.29
C PRO A 93 1.55 9.18 4.46
N ILE A 94 0.93 8.75 5.55
CA ILE A 94 -0.41 9.17 5.96
C ILE A 94 -0.31 10.30 7.00
N VAL A 95 0.80 10.29 7.75
CA VAL A 95 1.05 11.22 8.86
C VAL A 95 1.71 12.51 8.36
N LEU A 96 1.40 13.61 9.03
CA LEU A 96 1.99 14.93 8.78
C LEU A 96 2.98 15.30 9.88
N THR A 97 3.86 16.24 9.58
CA THR A 97 4.79 16.79 10.59
C THR A 97 4.02 17.45 11.73
N GLY A 98 4.34 17.08 12.96
CA GLY A 98 3.66 17.54 14.18
C GLY A 98 2.53 16.63 14.66
N ASP A 99 2.20 15.57 13.92
CA ASP A 99 1.20 14.61 14.38
C ASP A 99 1.73 13.76 15.53
N LYS A 100 0.86 13.48 16.50
CA LYS A 100 1.13 12.50 17.55
C LYS A 100 0.74 11.12 17.06
N VAL A 101 1.62 10.18 17.28
CA VAL A 101 1.44 8.77 16.89
C VAL A 101 1.43 7.88 18.13
N VAL A 102 0.64 6.82 18.07
CA VAL A 102 0.50 5.83 19.13
C VAL A 102 1.12 4.52 18.64
N LYS A 103 1.65 3.73 19.55
CA LYS A 103 2.21 2.41 19.25
C LYS A 103 1.22 1.54 18.47
N GLY A 104 1.68 0.98 17.38
CA GLY A 104 0.86 0.18 16.47
C GLY A 104 0.09 0.98 15.41
N GLN A 105 0.19 2.31 15.41
CA GLN A 105 -0.44 3.14 14.37
C GLN A 105 0.28 2.98 13.04
N ILE A 106 -0.50 2.84 11.96
CA ILE A 106 0.01 2.74 10.59
C ILE A 106 0.46 4.13 10.13
N LEU A 107 1.68 4.22 9.62
CA LEU A 107 2.31 5.47 9.19
C LEU A 107 2.26 5.65 7.69
N THR A 108 2.14 4.56 6.93
CA THR A 108 2.20 4.57 5.48
C THR A 108 1.07 3.80 4.84
N GLU A 109 0.68 4.21 3.66
CA GLU A 109 -0.29 3.55 2.81
C GLU A 109 0.28 3.39 1.40
N GLY A 110 -0.30 2.50 0.62
CA GLY A 110 0.11 2.24 -0.76
C GLY A 110 0.44 0.78 -1.00
N TYR A 111 0.79 0.44 -2.24
CA TYR A 111 1.04 -0.92 -2.69
C TYR A 111 -0.08 -1.89 -2.29
N SER A 112 -1.26 -1.70 -2.91
CA SER A 112 -2.43 -2.56 -2.69
C SER A 112 -2.91 -2.61 -1.23
N THR A 113 -2.77 -1.51 -0.51
CA THR A 113 -3.28 -1.38 0.86
C THR A 113 -4.12 -0.12 1.01
N GLN A 114 -5.18 -0.20 1.79
CA GLN A 114 -6.02 0.93 2.19
C GLN A 114 -6.55 0.71 3.61
N HIS A 115 -6.43 1.70 4.46
CA HIS A 115 -6.87 1.65 5.87
C HIS A 115 -6.31 0.46 6.65
N GLY A 116 -5.09 0.00 6.31
CA GLY A 116 -4.48 -1.17 6.95
C GLY A 116 -5.01 -2.52 6.47
N GLU A 117 -5.81 -2.54 5.43
CA GLU A 117 -6.35 -3.74 4.82
C GLU A 117 -5.79 -3.96 3.42
N LEU A 118 -5.77 -5.22 2.99
CA LEU A 118 -5.38 -5.57 1.64
C LEU A 118 -6.44 -5.07 0.63
N ALA A 119 -6.03 -4.20 -0.28
CA ALA A 119 -6.86 -3.61 -1.32
C ALA A 119 -6.24 -3.90 -2.69
N LEU A 120 -6.61 -5.04 -3.29
CA LEU A 120 -6.02 -5.53 -4.54
C LEU A 120 -6.60 -4.89 -5.79
N GLY A 121 -7.70 -4.14 -5.68
CA GLY A 121 -8.39 -3.59 -6.83
C GLY A 121 -9.35 -2.46 -6.48
N ARG A 122 -10.41 -2.34 -7.27
CA ARG A 122 -11.45 -1.32 -7.12
C ARG A 122 -12.82 -1.96 -7.02
N ASN A 123 -13.71 -1.36 -6.24
CA ASN A 123 -15.10 -1.78 -6.16
C ASN A 123 -15.89 -1.21 -7.33
N LEU A 124 -16.45 -2.08 -8.17
CA LEU A 124 -17.24 -1.69 -9.34
C LEU A 124 -18.66 -2.22 -9.26
N LYS A 125 -19.60 -1.43 -9.79
CA LYS A 125 -20.96 -1.91 -10.00
C LYS A 125 -20.99 -2.74 -11.30
N VAL A 126 -21.44 -3.99 -11.19
CA VAL A 126 -21.49 -4.95 -12.30
C VAL A 126 -22.94 -5.37 -12.56
N ALA A 127 -23.31 -5.46 -13.82
CA ALA A 127 -24.58 -6.06 -14.26
C ALA A 127 -24.31 -7.39 -14.96
N PHE A 128 -24.95 -8.47 -14.49
CA PHE A 128 -24.89 -9.79 -15.11
C PHE A 128 -26.04 -9.96 -16.08
N MET A 129 -25.82 -9.58 -17.33
CA MET A 129 -26.83 -9.67 -18.37
C MET A 129 -26.22 -9.74 -19.78
N PRO A 130 -26.88 -10.36 -20.77
CA PRO A 130 -26.48 -10.23 -22.18
C PRO A 130 -26.58 -8.78 -22.62
N TRP A 131 -25.58 -8.28 -23.34
CA TRP A 131 -25.58 -6.92 -23.86
C TRP A 131 -25.29 -6.91 -25.37
N LYS A 132 -26.34 -6.97 -26.18
CA LYS A 132 -26.25 -6.88 -27.64
C LYS A 132 -25.22 -7.80 -28.30
N GLY A 133 -24.87 -8.92 -27.65
CA GLY A 133 -23.84 -9.84 -28.11
C GLY A 133 -22.39 -9.43 -27.86
N TYR A 134 -22.15 -8.22 -27.39
CA TYR A 134 -20.76 -7.73 -27.14
C TYR A 134 -20.05 -8.38 -25.97
N ASN A 135 -20.81 -9.03 -25.09
CA ASN A 135 -20.26 -9.78 -23.96
C ASN A 135 -20.40 -11.30 -24.13
N PHE A 136 -20.35 -11.78 -25.39
CA PHE A 136 -20.40 -13.20 -25.72
C PHE A 136 -19.16 -13.93 -25.17
N GLU A 137 -19.37 -15.12 -24.61
CA GLU A 137 -18.34 -15.94 -23.93
C GLU A 137 -17.65 -15.18 -22.78
N ASP A 138 -16.32 -14.99 -22.85
CA ASP A 138 -15.50 -14.35 -21.81
C ASP A 138 -15.33 -12.84 -22.01
N ALA A 139 -16.05 -12.26 -23.00
CA ALA A 139 -15.97 -10.84 -23.27
C ALA A 139 -16.71 -10.03 -22.18
N ILE A 140 -16.12 -8.92 -21.78
CA ILE A 140 -16.69 -8.00 -20.80
C ILE A 140 -16.82 -6.61 -21.42
N VAL A 141 -18.01 -6.03 -21.32
CA VAL A 141 -18.25 -4.64 -21.73
C VAL A 141 -17.97 -3.74 -20.53
N ILE A 142 -17.08 -2.78 -20.70
CA ILE A 142 -16.71 -1.82 -19.66
C ILE A 142 -17.21 -0.42 -20.00
N SER A 143 -17.49 0.37 -18.97
CA SER A 143 -17.85 1.79 -19.13
C SER A 143 -16.61 2.63 -19.48
N GLU A 144 -16.77 3.62 -20.37
CA GLU A 144 -15.73 4.62 -20.67
C GLU A 144 -15.24 5.37 -19.43
N ARG A 145 -16.07 5.46 -18.40
CA ARG A 145 -15.70 6.02 -17.10
C ARG A 145 -14.43 5.40 -16.52
N ILE A 146 -14.23 4.09 -16.72
CA ILE A 146 -13.05 3.37 -16.21
C ILE A 146 -11.75 3.95 -16.77
N GLN A 147 -11.76 4.30 -18.06
CA GLN A 147 -10.63 4.94 -18.72
C GLN A 147 -10.50 6.42 -18.32
N ARG A 148 -11.61 7.15 -18.28
CA ARG A 148 -11.61 8.58 -17.98
C ARG A 148 -11.16 8.92 -16.58
N GLU A 149 -11.50 8.09 -15.60
CA GLU A 149 -11.19 8.27 -14.18
C GLU A 149 -9.95 7.47 -13.75
N ASP A 150 -9.20 6.87 -14.66
CA ASP A 150 -8.00 6.07 -14.38
C ASP A 150 -8.22 4.98 -13.31
N ILE A 151 -9.39 4.33 -13.32
CA ILE A 151 -9.80 3.42 -12.26
C ILE A 151 -8.86 2.21 -12.15
N PHE A 152 -8.41 1.65 -13.27
CA PHE A 152 -7.51 0.50 -13.33
C PHE A 152 -6.09 0.86 -13.74
N THR A 153 -5.72 2.11 -13.65
CA THR A 153 -4.37 2.57 -13.99
C THR A 153 -3.34 1.96 -13.06
N SER A 154 -2.28 1.43 -13.64
CA SER A 154 -1.15 0.83 -12.94
C SER A 154 0.16 1.42 -13.43
N GLU A 155 1.21 1.32 -12.61
CA GLU A 155 2.56 1.74 -12.95
C GLU A 155 3.42 0.54 -13.34
N ILE A 156 4.22 0.70 -14.41
CA ILE A 156 5.18 -0.32 -14.85
C ILE A 156 6.55 0.02 -14.29
N GLY A 157 7.13 -0.88 -13.48
CA GLY A 157 8.48 -0.77 -12.96
C GLY A 157 9.52 -1.17 -14.03
N ARG A 158 10.42 -0.25 -14.41
CA ARG A 158 11.55 -0.52 -15.31
C ARG A 158 12.86 -0.26 -14.59
N ALA A 159 13.72 -1.27 -14.49
CA ALA A 159 15.09 -1.07 -14.04
C ALA A 159 15.98 -0.71 -15.25
N SER A 160 16.65 0.44 -15.21
CA SER A 160 17.76 0.71 -16.11
C SER A 160 19.06 0.43 -15.38
N CYS A 161 19.75 -0.65 -15.75
CA CYS A 161 21.14 -0.84 -15.35
C CYS A 161 21.96 0.19 -16.14
N ARG A 162 22.42 1.25 -15.48
CA ARG A 162 23.55 2.01 -15.99
C ARG A 162 24.78 1.16 -15.73
N GLU A 163 25.27 0.50 -16.76
CA GLU A 163 26.62 -0.04 -16.72
C GLU A 163 27.57 1.14 -16.44
N ARG A 164 28.22 1.09 -15.28
CA ARG A 164 29.39 1.93 -15.05
C ARG A 164 30.52 1.28 -15.87
N VAL A 165 30.81 1.86 -16.99
CA VAL A 165 32.08 1.64 -17.67
C VAL A 165 33.16 2.34 -16.84
#